data_bed092fbef8fc6182f07b0dbeba19b24
#
_entry.id   bed092fbef8fc6182f07b0dbeba19b24
#
_cell.length_a   1.000
_cell.length_b   1.000
_cell.length_c   1.000
_cell.angle_alpha   90.00
_cell.angle_beta   90.00
_cell.angle_gamma   90.00
#
_symmetry.space_group_name_H-M   'P 1'
#
loop_
_entity.id
_entity.type
_entity.pdbx_description
1 polymer ?
#
loop_
_entity_poly.entity_id
_entity_poly.type
_entity_poly.pdbx_seq_one_letter_code
_entity_poly.pdbx_strand_id
1 'polypeptide(L)'
;LFTSAADTIARDGHIANKIGTFQIAILAKYFGIPYYVTGIPDQDKHSKDDIVIEMRDPQQVLSYRGIPNTVPEVKAIYPSFDVVPPHLISGVVTDKGVYVPYLLDHYFDSDVKKFY
;
A
#
# COMPACT_ATOMS: atom_id res chain seq x y z
N LEU A 1 8.39 1.82 15.22
CA LEU A 1 8.17 0.98 14.04
C LEU A 1 6.73 1.13 13.55
N PHE A 2 6.56 1.38 12.26
CA PHE A 2 5.27 1.33 11.59
C PHE A 2 5.23 0.10 10.67
N THR A 3 4.14 -0.64 10.70
CA THR A 3 3.93 -1.78 9.80
C THR A 3 2.53 -1.75 9.21
N SER A 4 2.41 -2.20 7.98
CA SER A 4 1.13 -2.47 7.34
C SER A 4 1.22 -3.72 6.47
N ALA A 5 0.08 -4.32 6.17
CA ALA A 5 -0.04 -5.22 5.04
C ALA A 5 -0.03 -4.41 3.74
N ALA A 6 -0.17 -5.08 2.63
CA ALA A 6 -0.44 -4.47 1.33
C ALA A 6 -1.42 -5.33 0.55
N ASP A 7 -2.38 -4.68 -0.10
CA ASP A 7 -3.32 -5.35 -1.01
C ASP A 7 -2.63 -5.70 -2.34
N THR A 8 -1.67 -4.87 -2.75
CA THR A 8 -0.84 -5.09 -3.93
C THR A 8 0.57 -4.61 -3.67
N ILE A 9 1.56 -5.37 -4.09
CA ILE A 9 2.97 -5.00 -4.06
C ILE A 9 3.52 -5.15 -5.47
N ALA A 10 3.82 -4.03 -6.13
CA ALA A 10 4.40 -4.03 -7.46
C ALA A 10 5.91 -4.33 -7.39
N ARG A 11 6.45 -4.85 -8.48
CA ARG A 11 7.87 -5.25 -8.59
C ARG A 11 8.82 -4.07 -8.45
N ASP A 12 8.39 -2.86 -8.80
CA ASP A 12 9.18 -1.64 -8.62
C ASP A 12 9.19 -1.07 -7.20
N GLY A 13 8.50 -1.73 -6.28
CA GLY A 13 8.44 -1.35 -4.86
C GLY A 13 7.29 -0.44 -4.47
N HIS A 14 6.45 -0.01 -5.41
CA HIS A 14 5.19 0.65 -5.06
C HIS A 14 4.21 -0.34 -4.46
N ILE A 15 3.48 0.10 -3.46
CA ILE A 15 2.43 -0.72 -2.84
C ILE A 15 1.09 0.00 -2.88
N ALA A 16 0.01 -0.77 -2.84
CA ALA A 16 -1.33 -0.27 -2.59
C ALA A 16 -1.86 -0.87 -1.30
N ASN A 17 -2.41 -0.04 -0.45
CA ASN A 17 -3.06 -0.45 0.79
C ASN A 17 -4.21 0.50 1.11
N LYS A 18 -5.01 0.19 2.12
CA LYS A 18 -6.17 0.99 2.49
C LYS A 18 -5.84 2.48 2.54
N ILE A 19 -6.76 3.30 2.02
CA ILE A 19 -6.62 4.76 2.03
C ILE A 19 -6.28 5.27 3.44
N GLY A 20 -5.34 6.18 3.52
CA GLY A 20 -4.72 6.66 4.77
C GLY A 20 -3.31 6.12 4.99
N THR A 21 -2.94 5.00 4.36
CA THR A 21 -1.59 4.42 4.50
C THR A 21 -0.50 5.35 3.98
N PHE A 22 -0.73 6.03 2.86
CA PHE A 22 0.24 6.98 2.30
C PHE A 22 0.52 8.14 3.26
N GLN A 23 -0.52 8.70 3.87
CA GLN A 23 -0.40 9.75 4.88
C GLN A 23 0.46 9.30 6.07
N ILE A 24 0.22 8.10 6.59
CA ILE A 24 0.99 7.56 7.72
C ILE A 24 2.44 7.29 7.30
N ALA A 25 2.66 6.79 6.09
CA ALA A 25 4.00 6.55 5.56
C ALA A 25 4.83 7.84 5.44
N ILE A 26 4.21 8.94 5.01
CA ILE A 26 4.83 10.27 4.97
C ILE A 26 5.24 10.71 6.38
N LEU A 27 4.33 10.58 7.35
CA LEU A 27 4.60 10.96 8.73
C LEU A 27 5.70 10.09 9.34
N ALA A 28 5.68 8.79 9.10
CA ALA A 28 6.73 7.88 9.56
C ALA A 28 8.10 8.32 9.02
N LYS A 29 8.18 8.66 7.74
CA LYS A 29 9.42 9.15 7.12
C LYS A 29 9.87 10.46 7.74
N TYR A 30 8.96 11.39 7.93
CA TYR A 30 9.27 12.69 8.52
C TYR A 30 9.83 12.56 9.94
N PHE A 31 9.28 11.66 10.76
CA PHE A 31 9.73 11.43 12.12
C PHE A 31 10.84 10.38 12.26
N GLY A 32 11.38 9.89 11.17
CA GLY A 32 12.45 8.88 11.21
C GLY A 32 12.01 7.52 11.73
N ILE A 33 10.74 7.18 11.60
CA ILE A 33 10.18 5.90 12.03
C ILE A 33 10.27 4.91 10.86
N PRO A 34 10.96 3.76 11.01
CA PRO A 34 11.00 2.76 9.95
C PRO A 34 9.61 2.21 9.64
N TYR A 35 9.33 2.03 8.33
CA TYR A 35 8.09 1.46 7.83
C TYR A 35 8.36 0.15 7.09
N TYR A 36 7.78 -0.94 7.58
CA TYR A 36 7.87 -2.25 6.95
C TYR A 36 6.50 -2.70 6.45
N VAL A 37 6.48 -3.16 5.21
CA VAL A 37 5.28 -3.70 4.56
C VAL A 37 5.37 -5.21 4.56
N THR A 38 4.30 -5.90 4.94
CA THR A 38 4.24 -7.37 4.88
C THR A 38 3.35 -7.81 3.72
N GLY A 39 3.86 -8.74 2.92
CA GLY A 39 3.09 -9.30 1.82
C GLY A 39 3.95 -9.98 0.77
N ILE A 40 3.29 -10.53 -0.24
CA ILE A 40 3.93 -11.22 -1.35
C ILE A 40 3.91 -10.30 -2.57
N PRO A 41 5.07 -10.03 -3.19
CA PRO A 41 5.10 -9.25 -4.44
C PRO A 41 4.29 -9.91 -5.55
N ASP A 42 3.54 -9.10 -6.27
CA ASP A 42 2.70 -9.56 -7.37
C ASP A 42 3.54 -9.64 -8.66
N GLN A 43 3.67 -10.84 -9.20
CA GLN A 43 4.44 -11.09 -10.41
C GLN A 43 3.93 -10.30 -11.61
N ASP A 44 2.63 -10.08 -11.69
CA ASP A 44 1.97 -9.44 -12.84
C ASP A 44 1.95 -7.91 -12.74
N LYS A 45 2.37 -7.33 -11.61
CA LYS A 45 2.42 -5.89 -11.40
C LYS A 45 3.86 -5.39 -11.48
N HIS A 46 4.27 -4.91 -12.65
CA HIS A 46 5.65 -4.48 -12.88
C HIS A 46 5.96 -3.13 -12.25
N SER A 47 4.99 -2.21 -12.25
CA SER A 47 5.16 -0.85 -11.71
C SER A 47 3.86 -0.33 -11.12
N LYS A 48 3.94 0.88 -10.56
CA LYS A 48 2.75 1.59 -10.07
C LYS A 48 1.66 1.73 -11.12
N ASP A 49 2.02 1.78 -12.39
CA ASP A 49 1.07 1.98 -13.49
C ASP A 49 0.18 0.76 -13.70
N ASP A 50 0.59 -0.41 -13.22
CA ASP A 50 -0.21 -1.63 -13.22
C ASP A 50 -1.16 -1.73 -12.03
N ILE A 51 -1.04 -0.82 -11.05
CA ILE A 51 -1.92 -0.79 -9.88
C ILE A 51 -3.19 -0.01 -10.24
N VAL A 52 -4.32 -0.70 -10.23
CA VAL A 52 -5.63 -0.10 -10.48
C VAL A 52 -6.32 0.17 -9.15
N ILE A 53 -6.66 1.44 -8.90
CA ILE A 53 -7.37 1.85 -7.69
C ILE A 53 -8.86 1.86 -7.96
N GLU A 54 -9.60 1.00 -7.25
CA GLU A 54 -11.06 0.98 -7.29
C GLU A 54 -11.62 2.26 -6.66
N MET A 55 -12.48 2.93 -7.39
CA MET A 55 -13.24 4.06 -6.87
C MET A 55 -14.59 3.56 -6.33
N ARG A 56 -14.87 3.84 -5.08
CA ARG A 56 -16.11 3.43 -4.41
C ARG A 56 -17.15 4.53 -4.44
N ASP A 57 -18.38 4.17 -4.05
CA ASP A 57 -19.50 5.11 -4.01
C ASP A 57 -19.23 6.24 -3.00
N PRO A 58 -19.19 7.51 -3.47
CA PRO A 58 -19.00 8.67 -2.59
C PRO A 58 -20.02 8.78 -1.45
N GLN A 59 -21.22 8.23 -1.63
CA GLN A 59 -22.25 8.25 -0.58
C GLN A 59 -21.80 7.53 0.70
N GLN A 60 -20.88 6.57 0.58
CA GLN A 60 -20.33 5.87 1.76
C GLN A 60 -19.52 6.77 2.69
N VAL A 61 -19.00 7.90 2.19
CA VAL A 61 -18.31 8.90 3.03
C VAL A 61 -19.16 10.11 3.35
N LEU A 62 -20.21 10.37 2.56
CA LEU A 62 -21.09 11.53 2.75
C LEU A 62 -22.19 11.28 3.78
N SER A 63 -22.50 10.02 4.09
CA SER A 63 -23.55 9.66 5.04
C SER A 63 -23.20 8.39 5.80
N TYR A 64 -23.83 8.23 6.96
CA TYR A 64 -23.75 7.03 7.77
C TYR A 64 -25.17 6.64 8.22
N ARG A 65 -25.59 5.43 7.88
CA ARG A 65 -26.96 4.91 8.20
C ARG A 65 -28.07 5.86 7.75
N GLY A 66 -27.91 6.46 6.55
CA GLY A 66 -28.88 7.41 5.99
C GLY A 66 -28.81 8.82 6.57
N ILE A 67 -27.89 9.08 7.51
CA ILE A 67 -27.72 10.41 8.13
C ILE A 67 -26.53 11.10 7.45
N PRO A 68 -26.74 12.31 6.87
CA PRO A 68 -25.65 13.08 6.25
C PRO A 68 -24.54 13.41 7.25
N ASN A 69 -23.27 13.23 6.83
CA ASN A 69 -22.09 13.59 7.61
C ASN A 69 -21.66 15.05 7.39
N THR A 70 -22.22 15.71 6.39
CA THR A 70 -21.82 17.04 5.96
C THR A 70 -22.99 17.79 5.32
N VAL A 71 -22.75 19.02 4.90
CA VAL A 71 -23.76 19.84 4.21
C VAL A 71 -24.00 19.33 2.77
N PRO A 72 -25.19 19.58 2.19
CA PRO A 72 -25.60 18.99 0.90
C PRO A 72 -24.69 19.34 -0.29
N GLU A 73 -24.00 20.47 -0.24
CA GLU A 73 -23.17 20.97 -1.34
C GLU A 73 -21.82 20.28 -1.45
N VAL A 74 -21.41 19.54 -0.42
CA VAL A 74 -20.10 18.85 -0.40
C VAL A 74 -20.12 17.65 -1.31
N LYS A 75 -19.12 17.55 -2.17
CA LYS A 75 -18.85 16.38 -3.00
C LYS A 75 -17.72 15.56 -2.40
N ALA A 76 -17.74 14.26 -2.62
CA ALA A 76 -16.70 13.37 -2.15
C ALA A 76 -16.13 12.53 -3.29
N ILE A 77 -14.88 12.09 -3.09
CA ILE A 77 -14.26 11.01 -3.84
C ILE A 77 -13.86 9.93 -2.84
N TYR A 78 -14.02 8.67 -3.23
CA TYR A 78 -13.69 7.55 -2.36
C TYR A 78 -12.82 6.52 -3.08
N PRO A 79 -11.49 6.76 -3.20
CA PRO A 79 -10.57 5.70 -3.62
C PRO A 79 -10.45 4.65 -2.53
N SER A 80 -10.40 3.38 -2.91
CA SER A 80 -10.28 2.27 -1.94
C SER A 80 -8.91 2.23 -1.28
N PHE A 81 -7.87 2.57 -2.04
CA PHE A 81 -6.47 2.39 -1.65
C PHE A 81 -5.65 3.63 -1.97
N ASP A 82 -4.57 3.79 -1.20
CA ASP A 82 -3.46 4.68 -1.52
C ASP A 82 -2.34 3.90 -2.20
N VAL A 83 -1.58 4.57 -3.04
CA VAL A 83 -0.31 4.07 -3.56
C VAL A 83 0.83 4.71 -2.78
N VAL A 84 1.67 3.88 -2.17
CA VAL A 84 2.85 4.32 -1.41
C VAL A 84 4.10 4.05 -2.23
N PRO A 85 4.92 5.09 -2.51
CA PRO A 85 6.14 4.91 -3.28
C PRO A 85 7.26 4.24 -2.46
N PRO A 86 8.22 3.56 -3.12
CA PRO A 86 9.25 2.78 -2.45
C PRO A 86 10.19 3.60 -1.55
N HIS A 87 10.38 4.88 -1.84
CA HIS A 87 11.27 5.72 -1.02
C HIS A 87 10.73 5.98 0.41
N LEU A 88 9.46 5.70 0.66
CA LEU A 88 8.86 5.80 1.99
C LEU A 88 8.89 4.49 2.77
N ILE A 89 9.34 3.39 2.13
CA ILE A 89 9.30 2.04 2.69
C ILE A 89 10.71 1.59 3.04
N SER A 90 10.91 1.18 4.28
CA SER A 90 12.21 0.69 4.77
C SER A 90 12.51 -0.74 4.31
N GLY A 91 11.48 -1.58 4.22
CA GLY A 91 11.61 -2.95 3.77
C GLY A 91 10.28 -3.62 3.52
N VAL A 92 10.30 -4.64 2.66
CA VAL A 92 9.16 -5.50 2.38
C VAL A 92 9.44 -6.88 2.96
N VAL A 93 8.63 -7.29 3.93
CA VAL A 93 8.75 -8.58 4.61
C VAL A 93 7.92 -9.61 3.86
N THR A 94 8.60 -10.59 3.29
CA THR A 94 7.99 -11.64 2.48
C THR A 94 8.22 -13.02 3.09
N ASP A 95 7.65 -14.05 2.49
CA ASP A 95 7.91 -15.45 2.86
C ASP A 95 9.34 -15.92 2.56
N LYS A 96 10.10 -15.17 1.75
CA LYS A 96 11.50 -15.47 1.40
C LYS A 96 12.51 -14.59 2.14
N GLY A 97 12.06 -13.64 2.92
CA GLY A 97 12.90 -12.71 3.66
C GLY A 97 12.46 -11.25 3.50
N VAL A 98 13.33 -10.35 3.97
CA VAL A 98 13.09 -8.90 3.91
C VAL A 98 13.87 -8.32 2.74
N TYR A 99 13.17 -7.60 1.87
CA TYR A 99 13.75 -6.99 0.67
C TYR A 99 13.72 -5.47 0.78
N VAL A 100 14.77 -4.83 0.29
CA VAL A 100 14.73 -3.39 -0.01
C VAL A 100 13.72 -3.17 -1.14
N PRO A 101 12.80 -2.20 -1.04
CA PRO A 101 11.74 -2.03 -2.04
C PRO A 101 12.24 -1.92 -3.48
N TYR A 102 13.35 -1.21 -3.69
CA TYR A 102 13.95 -1.03 -5.02
C TYR A 102 14.56 -2.31 -5.60
N LEU A 103 14.71 -3.38 -4.81
CA LEU A 103 15.32 -4.66 -5.20
C LEU A 103 14.33 -5.81 -5.14
N LEU A 104 13.03 -5.53 -5.18
CA LEU A 104 11.99 -6.55 -5.09
C LEU A 104 12.01 -7.55 -6.24
N ASP A 105 12.58 -7.21 -7.40
CA ASP A 105 12.78 -8.16 -8.48
C ASP A 105 13.59 -9.39 -8.06
N HIS A 106 14.50 -9.24 -7.10
CA HIS A 106 15.28 -10.35 -6.54
C HIS A 106 14.41 -11.40 -5.84
N TYR A 107 13.21 -11.03 -5.39
CA TYR A 107 12.25 -11.99 -4.84
C TYR A 107 11.89 -13.10 -5.84
N PHE A 108 11.74 -12.75 -7.10
CA PHE A 108 11.34 -13.68 -8.17
C PHE A 108 12.52 -14.54 -8.65
N ASP A 109 13.75 -14.07 -8.47
CA ASP A 109 14.97 -14.74 -8.91
C ASP A 109 15.56 -15.66 -7.83
N SER A 110 15.08 -15.57 -6.57
CA SER A 110 15.65 -16.30 -5.44
C SER A 110 15.00 -17.67 -5.26
N ASP A 111 15.79 -18.73 -5.46
CA ASP A 111 15.45 -20.11 -5.08
C ASP A 111 15.77 -20.34 -3.59
N VAL A 112 15.07 -19.63 -2.71
CA VAL A 112 15.21 -19.88 -1.27
C VAL A 112 14.52 -21.20 -0.95
N LYS A 113 15.31 -22.20 -0.50
CA LYS A 113 14.75 -23.47 -0.03
C LYS A 113 13.87 -23.20 1.19
N LYS A 114 12.62 -23.62 1.12
CA LYS A 114 11.75 -23.62 2.29
C LYS A 114 12.25 -24.68 3.28
N PHE A 115 12.49 -24.27 4.51
CA PHE A 115 12.94 -25.16 5.59
C PHE A 115 11.80 -25.72 6.44
N TYR A 116 10.62 -25.85 5.87
CA TYR A 116 9.43 -26.38 6.56
C TYR A 116 8.55 -27.17 5.62
#